data_c2170e8e8f0b07979183bc141327661e
#
_entry.id   c2170e8e8f0b07979183bc141327661e
#
_cell.length_a   1.000
_cell.length_b   1.000
_cell.length_c   1.000
_cell.angle_alpha   90.00
_cell.angle_beta   90.00
_cell.angle_gamma   90.00
#
_symmetry.space_group_name_H-M   'P 1'
#
loop_
_entity.id
_entity.type
_entity.pdbx_description
1 polymer ?
#
loop_
_entity_poly.entity_id
_entity_poly.type
_entity_poly.pdbx_seq_one_letter_code
_entity_poly.pdbx_strand_id
1 'polypeptide(L)'
;IVATGGTDIVPPIPGIQQANVYNAREILMDMHFIGRNVLVIGGGFVGCETAMHLGYEGRKVTVVEMREDILLEHAPIQNKTMLKKILRDYGVELMTKSKVVSIDGNQVTVDTDGSCTALIFDAIVYAVGKKADSSLLDAVSDRIEGIVVGDAAAPGKILNAIWDGFAAASSI
;
A
#
# COMPACT_ATOMS: atom_id res chain seq x y z
N ILE A 1 5.36 -8.69 -25.68
CA ILE A 1 5.24 -7.64 -24.66
C ILE A 1 4.70 -8.27 -23.39
N VAL A 2 5.35 -8.00 -22.25
CA VAL A 2 4.94 -8.46 -20.91
C VAL A 2 4.43 -7.26 -20.11
N ALA A 3 3.15 -7.30 -19.70
CA ALA A 3 2.45 -6.26 -18.96
C ALA A 3 1.67 -6.85 -17.77
N THR A 4 2.33 -7.73 -17.01
CA THR A 4 1.74 -8.52 -15.92
C THR A 4 1.50 -7.72 -14.64
N GLY A 5 1.92 -6.46 -14.61
CA GLY A 5 1.80 -5.61 -13.44
C GLY A 5 2.94 -5.80 -12.44
N GLY A 6 2.84 -5.14 -11.30
CA GLY A 6 3.80 -5.28 -10.20
C GLY A 6 3.22 -6.08 -9.03
N THR A 7 4.11 -6.54 -8.15
CA THR A 7 3.75 -7.25 -6.91
C THR A 7 3.76 -6.31 -5.71
N ASP A 8 2.89 -6.56 -4.73
CA ASP A 8 2.86 -5.77 -3.51
C ASP A 8 4.12 -6.04 -2.66
N ILE A 9 4.68 -4.99 -2.08
CA ILE A 9 5.81 -5.10 -1.17
C ILE A 9 5.30 -5.58 0.18
N VAL A 10 5.81 -6.72 0.64
CA VAL A 10 5.62 -7.17 2.03
C VAL A 10 6.71 -6.53 2.88
N PRO A 11 6.39 -5.65 3.84
CA PRO A 11 7.41 -5.00 4.66
C PRO A 11 8.10 -6.03 5.58
N PRO A 12 9.40 -5.88 5.84
CA PRO A 12 10.16 -6.79 6.69
C PRO A 12 9.89 -6.52 8.18
N ILE A 13 8.63 -6.66 8.59
CA ILE A 13 8.18 -6.46 9.97
C ILE A 13 7.98 -7.84 10.62
N PRO A 14 8.62 -8.14 11.75
CA PRO A 14 8.34 -9.35 12.52
C PRO A 14 6.84 -9.50 12.79
N GLY A 15 6.27 -10.65 12.42
CA GLY A 15 4.84 -10.93 12.56
C GLY A 15 3.95 -10.52 11.39
N ILE A 16 4.50 -9.99 10.28
CA ILE A 16 3.72 -9.55 9.11
C ILE A 16 2.94 -10.67 8.39
N GLN A 17 3.27 -11.93 8.63
CA GLN A 17 2.60 -13.09 8.02
C GLN A 17 1.54 -13.74 8.92
N GLN A 18 1.09 -13.06 9.97
CA GLN A 18 0.05 -13.58 10.86
C GLN A 18 -1.34 -13.52 10.20
N ALA A 19 -2.27 -14.36 10.70
CA ALA A 19 -3.59 -14.55 10.10
C ALA A 19 -4.49 -13.30 10.08
N ASN A 20 -4.21 -12.32 10.93
CA ASN A 20 -4.94 -11.04 11.00
C ASN A 20 -4.22 -9.89 10.27
N VAL A 21 -3.24 -10.21 9.42
CA VAL A 21 -2.51 -9.25 8.60
C VAL A 21 -2.87 -9.45 7.13
N TYR A 22 -3.26 -8.37 6.48
CA TYR A 22 -3.75 -8.34 5.09
C TYR A 22 -2.99 -7.31 4.27
N ASN A 23 -2.93 -7.47 2.97
CA ASN A 23 -2.54 -6.35 2.13
C ASN A 23 -3.77 -5.50 1.76
N ALA A 24 -3.54 -4.24 1.40
CA ALA A 24 -4.63 -3.32 1.07
C ALA A 24 -5.50 -3.79 -0.09
N ARG A 25 -4.93 -4.51 -1.07
CA ARG A 25 -5.66 -5.05 -2.22
C ARG A 25 -6.64 -6.14 -1.79
N GLU A 26 -6.25 -7.03 -0.88
CA GLU A 26 -7.14 -8.06 -0.34
C GLU A 26 -8.37 -7.45 0.32
N ILE A 27 -8.17 -6.39 1.10
CA ILE A 27 -9.26 -5.67 1.76
C ILE A 27 -10.20 -4.99 0.76
N LEU A 28 -9.64 -4.36 -0.29
CA LEU A 28 -10.45 -3.63 -1.26
C LEU A 28 -11.18 -4.53 -2.27
N MET A 29 -10.67 -5.72 -2.53
CA MET A 29 -11.26 -6.68 -3.48
C MET A 29 -12.20 -7.70 -2.84
N ASP A 30 -11.92 -8.09 -1.61
CA ASP A 30 -12.64 -9.13 -0.90
C ASP A 30 -13.03 -8.58 0.47
N MET A 31 -14.28 -8.24 0.68
CA MET A 31 -14.78 -7.63 1.92
C MET A 31 -14.67 -8.62 3.09
N HIS A 32 -13.45 -8.91 3.52
CA HIS A 32 -13.19 -9.71 4.70
C HIS A 32 -13.76 -9.03 5.95
N PHE A 33 -14.37 -9.81 6.82
CA PHE A 33 -14.71 -9.32 8.15
C PHE A 33 -13.43 -9.21 8.97
N ILE A 34 -12.86 -8.00 9.04
CA ILE A 34 -11.57 -7.73 9.68
C ILE A 34 -11.66 -7.07 11.07
N GLY A 35 -12.81 -7.16 11.72
CA GLY A 35 -13.01 -6.52 13.02
C GLY A 35 -13.29 -5.02 12.94
N ARG A 36 -13.27 -4.34 14.09
CA ARG A 36 -13.67 -2.92 14.20
C ARG A 36 -12.49 -1.97 14.31
N ASN A 37 -11.39 -2.38 14.91
CA ASN A 37 -10.20 -1.55 15.16
C ASN A 37 -9.08 -1.99 14.23
N VAL A 38 -8.76 -1.20 13.23
CA VAL A 38 -7.87 -1.56 12.12
C VAL A 38 -6.67 -0.62 12.06
N LEU A 39 -5.48 -1.21 11.98
CA LEU A 39 -4.25 -0.49 11.65
C LEU A 39 -3.99 -0.54 10.16
N VAL A 40 -3.66 0.60 9.55
CA VAL A 40 -3.13 0.69 8.17
C VAL A 40 -1.67 1.13 8.22
N ILE A 41 -0.77 0.31 7.68
CA ILE A 41 0.67 0.59 7.59
C ILE A 41 0.97 1.21 6.22
N GLY A 42 1.36 2.47 6.20
CA GLY A 42 1.65 3.25 5.01
C GLY A 42 0.62 4.34 4.72
N GLY A 43 1.08 5.59 4.71
CA GLY A 43 0.27 6.80 4.47
C GLY A 43 0.32 7.31 3.03
N GLY A 44 0.65 6.46 2.05
CA GLY A 44 0.52 6.76 0.62
C GLY A 44 -0.94 6.79 0.16
N PHE A 45 -1.17 7.00 -1.16
CA PHE A 45 -2.54 7.03 -1.69
C PHE A 45 -3.31 5.76 -1.40
N VAL A 46 -2.73 4.58 -1.68
CA VAL A 46 -3.41 3.28 -1.45
C VAL A 46 -3.78 3.09 0.02
N GLY A 47 -2.86 3.39 0.95
CA GLY A 47 -3.15 3.28 2.38
C GLY A 47 -4.22 4.25 2.86
N CYS A 48 -4.17 5.51 2.40
CA CYS A 48 -5.17 6.52 2.73
C CYS A 48 -6.55 6.20 2.12
N GLU A 49 -6.62 5.69 0.88
CA GLU A 49 -7.86 5.27 0.25
C GLU A 49 -8.45 4.02 0.95
N THR A 50 -7.60 3.09 1.36
CA THR A 50 -8.01 1.94 2.18
C THR A 50 -8.56 2.40 3.54
N ALA A 51 -7.87 3.32 4.20
CA ALA A 51 -8.32 3.89 5.48
C ALA A 51 -9.64 4.66 5.33
N MET A 52 -9.82 5.39 4.23
CA MET A 52 -11.07 6.05 3.88
C MET A 52 -12.22 5.04 3.71
N HIS A 53 -11.99 3.97 2.95
CA HIS A 53 -12.99 2.91 2.74
C HIS A 53 -13.41 2.25 4.06
N LEU A 54 -12.45 1.86 4.89
CA LEU A 54 -12.71 1.27 6.21
C LEU A 54 -13.42 2.24 7.15
N GLY A 55 -13.06 3.52 7.13
CA GLY A 55 -13.73 4.57 7.89
C GLY A 55 -15.16 4.80 7.44
N TYR A 56 -15.43 4.77 6.11
CA TYR A 56 -16.77 4.82 5.55
C TYR A 56 -17.65 3.66 6.04
N GLU A 57 -17.08 2.46 6.22
CA GLU A 57 -17.77 1.31 6.80
C GLU A 57 -17.98 1.41 8.33
N GLY A 58 -17.57 2.51 8.96
CA GLY A 58 -17.71 2.74 10.39
C GLY A 58 -16.69 2.03 11.27
N ARG A 59 -15.54 1.65 10.73
CA ARG A 59 -14.44 1.08 11.50
C ARG A 59 -13.60 2.19 12.13
N LYS A 60 -13.01 1.90 13.29
CA LYS A 60 -11.97 2.74 13.87
C LYS A 60 -10.64 2.43 13.16
N VAL A 61 -10.08 3.43 12.50
CA VAL A 61 -8.87 3.24 11.68
C VAL A 61 -7.75 4.13 12.18
N THR A 62 -6.57 3.55 12.33
CA THR A 62 -5.32 4.27 12.60
C THR A 62 -4.36 4.04 11.43
N VAL A 63 -3.81 5.10 10.83
CA VAL A 63 -2.77 5.04 9.80
C VAL A 63 -1.42 5.34 10.44
N VAL A 64 -0.45 4.44 10.26
CA VAL A 64 0.95 4.65 10.68
C VAL A 64 1.80 4.95 9.44
N GLU A 65 2.48 6.10 9.44
CA GLU A 65 3.36 6.55 8.36
C GLU A 65 4.73 6.97 8.93
N MET A 66 5.81 6.44 8.34
CA MET A 66 7.19 6.74 8.79
C MET A 66 7.61 8.17 8.47
N ARG A 67 7.09 8.75 7.41
CA ARG A 67 7.41 10.11 6.99
C ARG A 67 6.68 11.14 7.84
N GLU A 68 7.06 12.39 7.67
CA GLU A 68 6.51 13.53 8.43
C GLU A 68 5.03 13.82 8.14
N ASP A 69 4.49 13.36 7.00
CA ASP A 69 3.11 13.57 6.59
C ASP A 69 2.66 12.43 5.65
N ILE A 70 1.36 12.28 5.50
CA ILE A 70 0.74 11.37 4.54
C ILE A 70 0.67 12.00 3.15
N LEU A 71 0.48 11.16 2.10
CA LEU A 71 0.27 11.60 0.71
C LEU A 71 1.43 12.47 0.18
N LEU A 72 2.67 12.12 0.51
CA LEU A 72 3.85 12.85 0.05
C LEU A 72 4.21 12.56 -1.42
N GLU A 73 3.56 11.58 -2.06
CA GLU A 73 3.75 11.27 -3.47
C GLU A 73 3.34 12.45 -4.36
N HIS A 74 3.94 12.49 -5.56
CA HIS A 74 3.62 13.53 -6.54
C HIS A 74 2.19 13.32 -7.10
N ALA A 75 1.27 14.19 -6.71
CA ALA A 75 -0.12 14.21 -7.16
C ALA A 75 -0.70 15.63 -7.06
N PRO A 76 -1.82 15.93 -7.77
CA PRO A 76 -2.51 17.19 -7.65
C PRO A 76 -2.88 17.53 -6.21
N ILE A 77 -2.62 18.75 -5.79
CA ILE A 77 -2.86 19.21 -4.42
C ILE A 77 -4.32 19.06 -4.00
N GLN A 78 -5.25 19.22 -4.95
CA GLN A 78 -6.69 19.09 -4.70
C GLN A 78 -7.04 17.68 -4.22
N ASN A 79 -6.46 16.64 -4.85
CA ASN A 79 -6.70 15.25 -4.48
C ASN A 79 -6.20 14.97 -3.06
N LYS A 80 -5.00 15.46 -2.73
CA LYS A 80 -4.41 15.31 -1.39
C LYS A 80 -5.28 16.01 -0.34
N THR A 81 -5.68 17.26 -0.60
CA THR A 81 -6.49 18.06 0.32
C THR A 81 -7.85 17.41 0.56
N MET A 82 -8.49 16.92 -0.51
CA MET A 82 -9.79 16.25 -0.40
C MET A 82 -9.68 14.97 0.40
N LEU A 83 -8.69 14.11 0.12
CA LEU A 83 -8.51 12.86 0.84
C LEU A 83 -8.19 13.08 2.32
N LYS A 84 -7.30 14.04 2.64
CA LYS A 84 -7.03 14.42 4.04
C LYS A 84 -8.29 14.92 4.78
N LYS A 85 -9.16 15.66 4.07
CA LYS A 85 -10.45 16.09 4.64
C LYS A 85 -11.35 14.90 4.93
N ILE A 86 -11.50 13.97 3.98
CA ILE A 86 -12.35 12.79 4.13
C ILE A 86 -11.86 11.90 5.29
N LEU A 87 -10.55 11.65 5.39
CA LEU A 87 -9.97 10.88 6.50
C LEU A 87 -10.33 11.50 7.86
N ARG A 88 -10.24 12.82 7.96
CA ARG A 88 -10.64 13.56 9.18
C ARG A 88 -12.13 13.42 9.45
N ASP A 89 -12.97 13.58 8.42
CA ASP A 89 -14.43 13.49 8.55
C ASP A 89 -14.88 12.09 9.03
N TYR A 90 -14.13 11.03 8.67
CA TYR A 90 -14.36 9.66 9.15
C TYR A 90 -13.63 9.33 10.47
N GLY A 91 -12.94 10.30 11.07
CA GLY A 91 -12.25 10.11 12.34
C GLY A 91 -11.04 9.17 12.25
N VAL A 92 -10.41 9.08 11.08
CA VAL A 92 -9.17 8.29 10.92
C VAL A 92 -8.04 8.95 11.70
N GLU A 93 -7.42 8.19 12.59
CA GLU A 93 -6.27 8.61 13.37
C GLU A 93 -4.98 8.51 12.53
N LEU A 94 -4.14 9.53 12.56
CA LEU A 94 -2.89 9.58 11.81
C LEU A 94 -1.70 9.60 12.77
N MET A 95 -0.83 8.60 12.69
CA MET A 95 0.44 8.52 13.39
C MET A 95 1.57 8.69 12.37
N THR A 96 1.98 9.94 12.14
CA THR A 96 3.13 10.26 11.29
C THR A 96 4.44 10.18 12.08
N LYS A 97 5.61 10.16 11.39
CA LYS A 97 6.92 9.92 12.00
C LYS A 97 6.95 8.67 12.86
N SER A 98 6.12 7.70 12.51
CA SER A 98 5.89 6.50 13.30
C SER A 98 6.12 5.25 12.46
N LYS A 99 6.76 4.25 13.03
CA LYS A 99 7.13 3.00 12.36
C LYS A 99 6.61 1.81 13.14
N VAL A 100 5.94 0.88 12.47
CA VAL A 100 5.64 -0.43 13.05
C VAL A 100 6.92 -1.24 13.18
N VAL A 101 7.22 -1.69 14.39
CA VAL A 101 8.44 -2.43 14.75
C VAL A 101 8.19 -3.93 14.79
N SER A 102 7.03 -4.34 15.32
CA SER A 102 6.66 -5.76 15.41
C SER A 102 5.14 -5.92 15.55
N ILE A 103 4.67 -7.11 15.17
CA ILE A 103 3.28 -7.55 15.30
C ILE A 103 3.30 -8.87 16.08
N ASP A 104 2.50 -8.97 17.15
CA ASP A 104 2.32 -10.19 17.94
C ASP A 104 0.83 -10.38 18.26
N GLY A 105 0.16 -11.23 17.46
CA GLY A 105 -1.29 -11.35 17.50
C GLY A 105 -1.97 -10.00 17.19
N ASN A 106 -2.77 -9.54 18.12
CA ASN A 106 -3.47 -8.25 18.03
C ASN A 106 -2.62 -7.07 18.53
N GLN A 107 -1.47 -7.33 19.15
CA GLN A 107 -0.58 -6.31 19.67
C GLN A 107 0.41 -5.86 18.61
N VAL A 108 0.46 -4.56 18.34
CA VAL A 108 1.41 -3.94 17.42
C VAL A 108 2.29 -2.97 18.19
N THR A 109 3.59 -3.12 18.07
CA THR A 109 4.56 -2.17 18.61
C THR A 109 4.86 -1.11 17.57
N VAL A 110 4.63 0.15 17.92
CA VAL A 110 4.91 1.32 17.08
C VAL A 110 5.97 2.17 17.75
N ASP A 111 7.01 2.51 17.00
CA ASP A 111 8.05 3.47 17.40
C ASP A 111 7.70 4.85 16.82
N THR A 112 7.60 5.85 17.69
CA THR A 112 7.43 7.25 17.33
C THR A 112 8.57 8.04 17.94
N ASP A 113 9.44 8.60 17.10
CA ASP A 113 10.61 9.38 17.52
C ASP A 113 11.48 8.67 18.61
N GLY A 114 11.66 7.35 18.50
CA GLY A 114 12.46 6.54 19.43
C GLY A 114 11.70 6.07 20.67
N SER A 115 10.41 6.34 20.77
CA SER A 115 9.55 5.86 21.86
C SER A 115 8.61 4.76 21.35
N CYS A 116 8.79 3.54 21.87
CA CYS A 116 7.96 2.39 21.52
C CYS A 116 6.68 2.34 22.36
N THR A 117 5.55 2.20 21.69
CA THR A 117 4.23 2.02 22.30
C THR A 117 3.57 0.77 21.75
N ALA A 118 2.97 -0.03 22.64
CA ALA A 118 2.16 -1.19 22.25
C ALA A 118 0.69 -0.78 22.10
N LEU A 119 0.12 -1.05 20.94
CA LEU A 119 -1.27 -0.77 20.59
C LEU A 119 -1.99 -2.06 20.24
N ILE A 120 -3.32 -2.09 20.37
CA ILE A 120 -4.12 -3.29 20.09
C ILE A 120 -5.03 -3.01 18.89
N PHE A 121 -5.00 -3.91 17.92
CA PHE A 121 -5.85 -3.86 16.72
C PHE A 121 -6.45 -5.25 16.44
N ASP A 122 -7.65 -5.27 15.85
CA ASP A 122 -8.30 -6.51 15.40
C ASP A 122 -7.65 -7.03 14.11
N ALA A 123 -7.28 -6.10 13.23
CA ALA A 123 -6.61 -6.39 11.96
C ALA A 123 -5.54 -5.36 11.62
N ILE A 124 -4.56 -5.79 10.85
CA ILE A 124 -3.47 -4.97 10.34
C ILE A 124 -3.49 -5.04 8.81
N VAL A 125 -3.45 -3.90 8.15
CA VAL A 125 -3.41 -3.80 6.69
C VAL A 125 -2.14 -3.09 6.26
N TYR A 126 -1.34 -3.70 5.38
CA TYR A 126 -0.16 -3.02 4.85
C TYR A 126 -0.39 -2.48 3.44
N ALA A 127 0.10 -1.28 3.17
CA ALA A 127 -0.01 -0.54 1.91
C ALA A 127 1.28 0.25 1.65
N VAL A 128 2.43 -0.46 1.61
CA VAL A 128 3.75 0.16 1.55
C VAL A 128 4.33 0.26 0.13
N GLY A 129 3.48 0.03 -0.88
CA GLY A 129 3.83 0.17 -2.29
C GLY A 129 3.98 -1.15 -3.03
N LYS A 130 4.43 -1.03 -4.29
CA LYS A 130 4.64 -2.14 -5.21
C LYS A 130 6.08 -2.17 -5.71
N LYS A 131 6.52 -3.34 -6.14
CA LYS A 131 7.77 -3.54 -6.88
C LYS A 131 7.48 -4.11 -8.27
N ALA A 132 8.36 -3.84 -9.21
CA ALA A 132 8.35 -4.43 -10.55
C ALA A 132 8.40 -5.96 -10.47
N ASP A 133 7.79 -6.61 -11.47
CA ASP A 133 7.82 -8.08 -11.61
C ASP A 133 8.01 -8.46 -13.08
N SER A 134 9.26 -8.70 -13.46
CA SER A 134 9.68 -9.18 -14.79
C SER A 134 9.78 -10.70 -14.88
N SER A 135 9.43 -11.43 -13.84
CA SER A 135 9.68 -12.88 -13.70
C SER A 135 9.17 -13.72 -14.87
N LEU A 136 8.06 -13.31 -15.50
CA LEU A 136 7.55 -14.00 -16.69
C LEU A 136 8.49 -13.87 -17.87
N LEU A 137 9.07 -12.69 -18.14
CA LEU A 137 10.03 -12.54 -19.22
C LEU A 137 11.34 -13.27 -18.88
N ASP A 138 11.79 -13.18 -17.64
CA ASP A 138 13.01 -13.86 -17.19
C ASP A 138 12.92 -15.39 -17.40
N ALA A 139 11.73 -15.96 -17.18
CA ALA A 139 11.49 -17.40 -17.38
C ALA A 139 11.48 -17.87 -18.84
N VAL A 140 11.36 -16.97 -19.81
CA VAL A 140 11.27 -17.32 -21.25
C VAL A 140 12.31 -16.61 -22.11
N SER A 141 13.18 -15.81 -21.52
CA SER A 141 14.18 -14.96 -22.22
C SER A 141 15.21 -15.75 -23.04
N ASP A 142 15.40 -17.04 -22.75
CA ASP A 142 16.22 -17.95 -23.52
C ASP A 142 15.55 -18.42 -24.84
N ARG A 143 14.27 -18.17 -25.02
CA ARG A 143 13.44 -18.66 -26.15
C ARG A 143 12.84 -17.56 -26.99
N ILE A 144 12.51 -16.43 -26.36
CA ILE A 144 11.81 -15.31 -27.00
C ILE A 144 12.40 -13.98 -26.56
N GLU A 145 12.57 -13.07 -27.52
CA GLU A 145 12.79 -11.67 -27.20
C GLU A 145 11.47 -11.04 -26.70
N GLY A 146 11.55 -10.23 -25.65
CA GLY A 146 10.39 -9.59 -25.08
C GLY A 146 10.69 -8.21 -24.48
N ILE A 147 9.66 -7.41 -24.36
CA ILE A 147 9.71 -6.08 -23.75
C ILE A 147 8.78 -6.07 -22.55
N VAL A 148 9.27 -5.65 -21.38
CA VAL A 148 8.47 -5.45 -20.16
C VAL A 148 7.98 -4.01 -20.14
N VAL A 149 6.69 -3.79 -19.82
CA VAL A 149 6.05 -2.47 -19.81
C VAL A 149 5.19 -2.25 -18.56
N GLY A 150 4.91 -1.00 -18.24
CA GLY A 150 4.07 -0.59 -17.12
C GLY A 150 4.62 -1.04 -15.78
N ASP A 151 3.75 -1.39 -14.82
CA ASP A 151 4.15 -1.75 -13.45
C ASP A 151 5.04 -3.01 -13.39
N ALA A 152 5.03 -3.83 -14.43
CA ALA A 152 5.96 -4.97 -14.53
C ALA A 152 7.42 -4.52 -14.73
N ALA A 153 7.61 -3.38 -15.40
CA ALA A 153 8.93 -2.74 -15.57
C ALA A 153 9.27 -1.79 -14.42
N ALA A 154 8.34 -0.90 -14.11
CA ALA A 154 8.48 0.08 -13.03
C ALA A 154 7.09 0.54 -12.55
N PRO A 155 6.71 0.26 -11.28
CA PRO A 155 5.44 0.71 -10.75
C PRO A 155 5.26 2.22 -10.89
N GLY A 156 4.13 2.64 -11.49
CA GLY A 156 3.90 4.02 -11.85
C GLY A 156 2.43 4.39 -11.91
N LYS A 157 2.14 5.44 -12.67
CA LYS A 157 0.78 5.89 -12.96
C LYS A 157 0.28 5.27 -14.26
N ILE A 158 -1.04 5.27 -14.46
CA ILE A 158 -1.67 4.82 -15.70
C ILE A 158 -1.02 5.46 -16.95
N LEU A 159 -0.68 6.75 -16.87
CA LEU A 159 0.00 7.45 -17.96
C LEU A 159 1.36 6.82 -18.32
N ASN A 160 2.14 6.40 -17.32
CA ASN A 160 3.42 5.73 -17.57
C ASN A 160 3.20 4.41 -18.33
N ALA A 161 2.27 3.59 -17.86
CA ALA A 161 1.94 2.31 -18.52
C ALA A 161 1.45 2.50 -19.97
N ILE A 162 0.66 3.55 -20.25
CA ILE A 162 0.23 3.88 -21.61
C ILE A 162 1.41 4.27 -22.50
N TRP A 163 2.32 5.13 -22.01
CA TRP A 163 3.51 5.54 -22.74
C TRP A 163 4.47 4.38 -23.00
N ASP A 164 4.70 3.53 -22.02
CA ASP A 164 5.55 2.34 -22.16
C ASP A 164 4.97 1.40 -23.22
N GLY A 165 3.67 1.12 -23.16
CA GLY A 165 2.99 0.28 -24.14
C GLY A 165 3.05 0.85 -25.56
N PHE A 166 2.88 2.17 -25.72
CA PHE A 166 3.01 2.85 -27.02
C PHE A 166 4.45 2.76 -27.55
N ALA A 167 5.44 3.06 -26.71
CA ALA A 167 6.84 2.99 -27.10
C ALA A 167 7.26 1.55 -27.50
N ALA A 168 6.84 0.55 -26.73
CA ALA A 168 7.11 -0.85 -27.05
C ALA A 168 6.47 -1.27 -28.38
N ALA A 169 5.21 -0.91 -28.63
CA ALA A 169 4.51 -1.22 -29.87
C ALA A 169 5.12 -0.53 -31.09
N SER A 170 5.73 0.64 -30.91
CA SER A 170 6.38 1.41 -31.98
C SER A 170 7.79 0.90 -32.31
N SER A 171 8.35 0.02 -31.49
CA SER A 171 9.69 -0.55 -31.68
C SER A 171 9.68 -1.95 -32.29
N ILE A 172 8.53 -2.55 -32.49
CA ILE A 172 8.29 -3.84 -33.13
C ILE A 172 7.90 -3.62 -34.60
#